data_8a16a4eb3c720fb03bbade381ac5c79e
#
_entry.id   8a16a4eb3c720fb03bbade381ac5c79e
#
_cell.length_a   1.000
_cell.length_b   1.000
_cell.length_c   1.000
_cell.angle_alpha   90.00
_cell.angle_beta   90.00
_cell.angle_gamma   90.00
#
_symmetry.space_group_name_H-M   'P 1'
#
loop_
_entity.id
_entity.type
_entity.pdbx_description
1 polymer ?
#
loop_
_entity_poly.entity_id
_entity_poly.type
_entity_poly.pdbx_seq_one_letter_code
_entity_poly.pdbx_strand_id
1 'polypeptide(L)'
;MTHEIMNSIAPISSLAETLKSRLKQSMHRLNNDTGSVDDLELGIDTIKRRSEGLLKFAETYRNLNKITTLNLKKIFVRDLFENLHRLMQPTLEQKNIDLEIILKDTDLQLEADTNLLEQVLINLVVNAIEAVKEQTEPRIILSAYVANNKKTVVKVTDNGNGMTEEVLDKIFIPFFSTKKHGSGIGLSLCKQIMMLHKGTIQVQSTEGEGTSFLLQF
;
A
#
# COMPACT_ATOMS: atom_id res chain seq x y z
N MET A 1 -1.22 -23.94 -6.33
CA MET A 1 -2.18 -22.83 -6.25
C MET A 1 -1.60 -21.49 -6.79
N THR A 2 -0.53 -20.90 -6.23
CA THR A 2 0.00 -19.59 -6.70
C THR A 2 0.52 -19.65 -8.15
N HIS A 3 1.16 -20.73 -8.56
CA HIS A 3 1.64 -20.94 -9.95
C HIS A 3 0.48 -21.05 -10.96
N GLU A 4 -0.61 -21.69 -10.58
CA GLU A 4 -1.79 -21.83 -11.45
C GLU A 4 -2.51 -20.49 -11.60
N ILE A 5 -2.61 -19.69 -10.52
CA ILE A 5 -3.15 -18.34 -10.56
C ILE A 5 -2.30 -17.46 -11.48
N MET A 6 -0.97 -17.47 -11.35
CA MET A 6 -0.07 -16.72 -12.22
C MET A 6 -0.20 -17.14 -13.69
N ASN A 7 -0.26 -18.45 -13.96
CA ASN A 7 -0.41 -18.98 -15.31
C ASN A 7 -1.77 -18.67 -15.94
N SER A 8 -2.80 -18.49 -15.13
CA SER A 8 -4.14 -18.12 -15.62
C SER A 8 -4.30 -16.62 -15.87
N ILE A 9 -3.59 -15.79 -15.12
CA ILE A 9 -3.75 -14.32 -15.17
C ILE A 9 -2.78 -13.67 -16.18
N ALA A 10 -1.58 -14.19 -16.36
CA ALA A 10 -0.63 -13.64 -17.33
C ALA A 10 -1.19 -13.58 -18.78
N PRO A 11 -1.92 -14.61 -19.28
CA PRO A 11 -2.60 -14.53 -20.57
C PRO A 11 -3.69 -13.44 -20.63
N ILE A 12 -4.40 -13.16 -19.52
CA ILE A 12 -5.47 -12.15 -19.50
C ILE A 12 -4.87 -10.75 -19.71
N SER A 13 -3.75 -10.43 -19.07
CA SER A 13 -3.05 -9.15 -19.26
C SER A 13 -2.56 -9.01 -20.70
N SER A 14 -1.98 -10.06 -21.27
CA SER A 14 -1.50 -10.08 -22.66
C SER A 14 -2.65 -9.94 -23.69
N LEU A 15 -3.78 -10.61 -23.44
CA LEU A 15 -4.98 -10.50 -24.27
C LEU A 15 -5.58 -9.09 -24.23
N ALA A 16 -5.64 -8.47 -23.02
CA ALA A 16 -6.12 -7.10 -22.89
C ALA A 16 -5.25 -6.11 -23.69
N GLU A 17 -3.92 -6.28 -23.65
CA GLU A 17 -2.99 -5.45 -24.42
C GLU A 17 -3.15 -5.64 -25.95
N THR A 18 -3.35 -6.89 -26.37
CA THR A 18 -3.61 -7.24 -27.78
C THR A 18 -4.94 -6.64 -28.26
N LEU A 19 -6.00 -6.74 -27.45
CA LEU A 19 -7.30 -6.15 -27.76
C LEU A 19 -7.22 -4.62 -27.85
N LYS A 20 -6.53 -3.96 -26.94
CA LYS A 20 -6.30 -2.52 -26.96
C LYS A 20 -5.57 -2.08 -28.24
N SER A 21 -4.52 -2.80 -28.63
CA SER A 21 -3.77 -2.54 -29.86
C SER A 21 -4.65 -2.70 -31.11
N ARG A 22 -5.46 -3.76 -31.17
CA ARG A 22 -6.39 -4.01 -32.30
C ARG A 22 -7.49 -2.96 -32.35
N LEU A 23 -8.02 -2.54 -31.20
CA LEU A 23 -9.03 -1.48 -31.13
C LEU A 23 -8.49 -0.18 -31.72
N LYS A 24 -7.28 0.25 -31.30
CA LYS A 24 -6.60 1.43 -31.86
C LYS A 24 -6.37 1.34 -33.37
N GLN A 25 -6.01 0.17 -33.90
CA GLN A 25 -5.87 -0.06 -35.33
C GLN A 25 -7.21 0.01 -36.10
N SER A 26 -8.29 -0.48 -35.47
CA SER A 26 -9.63 -0.45 -36.06
C SER A 26 -10.25 0.94 -36.02
N MET A 27 -9.96 1.77 -35.03
CA MET A 27 -10.39 3.18 -34.95
C MET A 27 -9.90 4.02 -36.13
N HIS A 28 -8.70 3.73 -36.62
CA HIS A 28 -8.18 4.38 -37.82
C HIS A 28 -9.02 4.11 -39.09
N ARG A 29 -9.93 3.12 -39.04
CA ARG A 29 -10.79 2.69 -40.17
C ARG A 29 -12.27 3.02 -40.00
N LEU A 30 -12.70 3.41 -38.79
CA LEU A 30 -14.12 3.64 -38.50
C LEU A 30 -14.32 5.05 -37.91
N ASN A 31 -14.90 5.92 -38.74
CA ASN A 31 -14.99 7.35 -38.47
C ASN A 31 -16.21 7.83 -37.67
N ASN A 32 -17.01 6.98 -36.98
CA ASN A 32 -18.31 7.48 -36.50
C ASN A 32 -18.87 6.99 -35.14
N ASP A 33 -18.13 6.29 -34.30
CA ASP A 33 -18.67 5.92 -32.95
C ASP A 33 -17.60 5.98 -31.86
N THR A 34 -17.28 7.20 -31.42
CA THR A 34 -16.22 7.46 -30.45
C THR A 34 -16.58 7.02 -29.02
N GLY A 35 -17.84 7.14 -28.59
CA GLY A 35 -18.25 6.82 -27.21
C GLY A 35 -18.13 5.34 -26.85
N SER A 36 -18.57 4.46 -27.73
CA SER A 36 -18.50 3.00 -27.50
C SER A 36 -17.07 2.46 -27.48
N VAL A 37 -16.17 3.12 -28.20
CA VAL A 37 -14.75 2.72 -28.28
C VAL A 37 -13.98 3.17 -27.03
N ASP A 38 -14.26 4.36 -26.53
CA ASP A 38 -13.66 4.89 -25.30
C ASP A 38 -14.04 4.01 -24.09
N ASP A 39 -15.30 3.57 -24.03
CA ASP A 39 -15.78 2.64 -22.98
C ASP A 39 -15.08 1.28 -23.05
N LEU A 40 -14.85 0.76 -24.25
CA LEU A 40 -14.11 -0.48 -24.48
C LEU A 40 -12.63 -0.35 -24.10
N GLU A 41 -11.99 0.78 -24.48
CA GLU A 41 -10.60 1.05 -24.10
C GLU A 41 -10.45 1.14 -22.57
N LEU A 42 -11.36 1.82 -21.89
CA LEU A 42 -11.41 1.92 -20.43
C LEU A 42 -11.62 0.54 -19.78
N GLY A 43 -12.50 -0.30 -20.34
CA GLY A 43 -12.73 -1.67 -19.88
C GLY A 43 -11.48 -2.53 -20.01
N ILE A 44 -10.82 -2.48 -21.16
CA ILE A 44 -9.59 -3.24 -21.41
C ILE A 44 -8.45 -2.78 -20.49
N ASP A 45 -8.28 -1.48 -20.28
CA ASP A 45 -7.29 -0.92 -19.35
C ASP A 45 -7.56 -1.35 -17.90
N THR A 46 -8.85 -1.46 -17.54
CA THR A 46 -9.24 -1.94 -16.22
C THR A 46 -8.89 -3.41 -16.05
N ILE A 47 -9.16 -4.25 -17.04
CA ILE A 47 -8.80 -5.68 -17.02
C ILE A 47 -7.28 -5.85 -16.94
N LYS A 48 -6.51 -5.15 -17.79
CA LYS A 48 -5.04 -5.19 -17.79
C LYS A 48 -4.49 -4.85 -16.41
N ARG A 49 -4.88 -3.73 -15.85
CA ARG A 49 -4.43 -3.23 -14.55
C ARG A 49 -4.78 -4.17 -13.40
N ARG A 50 -5.98 -4.76 -13.39
CA ARG A 50 -6.38 -5.75 -12.39
C ARG A 50 -5.57 -7.03 -12.50
N SER A 51 -5.29 -7.48 -13.72
CA SER A 51 -4.47 -8.67 -13.97
C SER A 51 -3.01 -8.47 -13.54
N GLU A 52 -2.41 -7.31 -13.85
CA GLU A 52 -1.06 -6.94 -13.39
C GLU A 52 -1.00 -6.87 -11.85
N GLY A 53 -2.03 -6.31 -11.21
CA GLY A 53 -2.16 -6.30 -9.76
C GLY A 53 -2.20 -7.71 -9.16
N LEU A 54 -2.98 -8.60 -9.76
CA LEU A 54 -3.08 -10.02 -9.34
C LEU A 54 -1.74 -10.76 -9.51
N LEU A 55 -1.03 -10.56 -10.61
CA LEU A 55 0.28 -11.15 -10.82
C LEU A 55 1.29 -10.68 -9.76
N LYS A 56 1.36 -9.37 -9.53
CA LYS A 56 2.23 -8.78 -8.51
C LYS A 56 1.91 -9.31 -7.10
N PHE A 57 0.62 -9.45 -6.78
CA PHE A 57 0.21 -10.07 -5.51
C PHE A 57 0.65 -11.53 -5.41
N ALA A 58 0.38 -12.33 -6.44
CA ALA A 58 0.75 -13.74 -6.45
C ALA A 58 2.27 -13.93 -6.31
N GLU A 59 3.08 -13.08 -6.95
CA GLU A 59 4.53 -13.07 -6.80
C GLU A 59 4.97 -12.68 -5.39
N THR A 60 4.42 -11.61 -4.87
CA THR A 60 4.74 -11.11 -3.52
C THR A 60 4.31 -12.13 -2.46
N TYR A 61 3.11 -12.68 -2.57
CA TYR A 61 2.61 -13.72 -1.69
C TYR A 61 3.45 -15.00 -1.74
N ARG A 62 3.84 -15.41 -2.95
CA ARG A 62 4.76 -16.56 -3.13
C ARG A 62 6.12 -16.31 -2.49
N ASN A 63 6.66 -15.11 -2.66
CA ASN A 63 7.96 -14.74 -2.10
C ASN A 63 7.91 -14.68 -0.56
N LEU A 64 6.84 -14.12 0.01
CA LEU A 64 6.62 -14.12 1.47
C LEU A 64 6.47 -15.54 2.03
N ASN A 65 5.72 -16.42 1.36
CA ASN A 65 5.57 -17.82 1.78
C ASN A 65 6.86 -18.65 1.65
N LYS A 66 7.83 -18.18 0.87
CA LYS A 66 9.17 -18.79 0.79
C LYS A 66 10.10 -18.30 1.88
N ILE A 67 9.74 -17.24 2.60
CA ILE A 67 10.52 -16.77 3.75
C ILE A 67 10.30 -17.79 4.88
N THR A 68 11.18 -18.77 4.93
CA THR A 68 11.18 -19.79 6.01
C THR A 68 11.76 -19.23 7.31
N THR A 69 12.61 -18.21 7.19
CA THR A 69 13.26 -17.55 8.35
C THR A 69 13.35 -16.04 8.09
N LEU A 70 12.83 -15.26 9.04
CA LEU A 70 13.04 -13.80 9.04
C LEU A 70 14.51 -13.51 9.41
N ASN A 71 15.08 -12.51 8.77
CA ASN A 71 16.38 -11.97 9.17
C ASN A 71 16.18 -10.94 10.28
N LEU A 72 15.79 -11.42 11.47
CA LEU A 72 15.52 -10.56 12.62
C LEU A 72 16.82 -9.94 13.12
N LYS A 73 16.80 -8.62 13.27
CA LYS A 73 17.89 -7.81 13.85
C LYS A 73 17.30 -6.82 14.85
N LYS A 74 18.09 -6.48 15.86
CA LYS A 74 17.78 -5.32 16.70
C LYS A 74 18.06 -4.05 15.90
N ILE A 75 17.05 -3.24 15.70
CA ILE A 75 17.12 -1.99 14.95
C ILE A 75 16.63 -0.84 15.81
N PHE A 76 17.27 0.32 15.69
CA PHE A 76 16.77 1.54 16.30
C PHE A 76 15.60 2.07 15.46
N VAL A 77 14.49 2.37 16.13
CA VAL A 77 13.31 2.94 15.43
C VAL A 77 13.62 4.31 14.84
N ARG A 78 14.49 5.09 15.49
CA ARG A 78 14.99 6.36 14.96
C ARG A 78 15.60 6.19 13.57
N ASP A 79 16.54 5.27 13.41
CA ASP A 79 17.25 5.05 12.14
C ASP A 79 16.28 4.61 11.03
N LEU A 80 15.30 3.79 11.39
CA LEU A 80 14.24 3.35 10.47
C LEU A 80 13.39 4.55 9.99
N PHE A 81 12.98 5.44 10.88
CA PHE A 81 12.19 6.61 10.53
C PHE A 81 12.98 7.66 9.74
N GLU A 82 14.25 7.88 10.09
CA GLU A 82 15.13 8.77 9.34
C GLU A 82 15.37 8.29 7.91
N ASN A 83 15.58 6.98 7.73
CA ASN A 83 15.73 6.39 6.40
C ASN A 83 14.45 6.54 5.57
N LEU A 84 13.30 6.26 6.18
CA LEU A 84 12.00 6.43 5.54
C LEU A 84 11.73 7.89 5.16
N HIS A 85 12.01 8.83 6.06
CA HIS A 85 11.87 10.26 5.80
C HIS A 85 12.74 10.69 4.60
N ARG A 86 14.01 10.30 4.60
CA ARG A 86 14.94 10.60 3.50
C ARG A 86 14.46 10.04 2.15
N LEU A 87 13.91 8.83 2.17
CA LEU A 87 13.37 8.18 0.96
C LEU A 87 12.14 8.92 0.43
N MET A 88 11.25 9.39 1.32
CA MET A 88 10.00 10.04 0.95
C MET A 88 10.12 11.54 0.72
N GLN A 89 11.21 12.17 1.18
CA GLN A 89 11.42 13.62 1.16
C GLN A 89 11.10 14.28 -0.19
N PRO A 90 11.58 13.78 -1.36
CA PRO A 90 11.28 14.43 -2.64
C PRO A 90 9.77 14.46 -2.94
N THR A 91 9.04 13.42 -2.55
CA THR A 91 7.59 13.34 -2.76
C THR A 91 6.84 14.25 -1.79
N LEU A 92 7.28 14.29 -0.53
CA LEU A 92 6.67 15.13 0.51
C LEU A 92 6.84 16.61 0.18
N GLU A 93 8.04 17.05 -0.22
CA GLU A 93 8.33 18.42 -0.64
C GLU A 93 7.50 18.82 -1.88
N GLN A 94 7.46 17.95 -2.91
CA GLN A 94 6.66 18.21 -4.12
C GLN A 94 5.18 18.41 -3.82
N LYS A 95 4.66 17.73 -2.79
CA LYS A 95 3.24 17.78 -2.42
C LYS A 95 2.95 18.72 -1.23
N ASN A 96 3.97 19.42 -0.72
CA ASN A 96 3.89 20.28 0.47
C ASN A 96 3.31 19.58 1.70
N ILE A 97 3.71 18.32 1.93
CA ILE A 97 3.25 17.50 3.05
C ILE A 97 4.26 17.62 4.20
N ASP A 98 3.79 17.99 5.39
CA ASP A 98 4.59 17.95 6.61
C ASP A 98 4.67 16.53 7.17
N LEU A 99 5.88 16.00 7.33
CA LEU A 99 6.12 14.72 7.97
C LEU A 99 6.90 14.91 9.27
N GLU A 100 6.21 14.68 10.37
CA GLU A 100 6.75 14.82 11.73
C GLU A 100 7.15 13.46 12.31
N ILE A 101 8.31 13.41 12.99
CA ILE A 101 8.79 12.22 13.70
C ILE A 101 8.72 12.48 15.20
N ILE A 102 7.93 11.66 15.93
CA ILE A 102 7.76 11.77 17.38
C ILE A 102 8.25 10.48 18.05
N LEU A 103 9.39 10.55 18.70
CA LEU A 103 9.96 9.46 19.51
C LEU A 103 10.08 9.94 20.96
N LYS A 104 9.38 9.26 21.88
CA LYS A 104 9.53 9.51 23.33
C LYS A 104 10.87 9.01 23.84
N ASP A 105 11.36 7.92 23.27
CA ASP A 105 12.64 7.31 23.56
C ASP A 105 13.40 7.15 22.23
N THR A 106 14.48 7.91 22.10
CA THR A 106 15.34 7.91 20.89
C THR A 106 16.17 6.62 20.77
N ASP A 107 16.36 5.91 21.88
CA ASP A 107 17.09 4.64 21.91
C ASP A 107 16.17 3.42 21.80
N LEU A 108 14.88 3.65 21.54
CA LEU A 108 13.90 2.59 21.35
C LEU A 108 14.35 1.64 20.24
N GLN A 109 14.46 0.36 20.60
CA GLN A 109 14.81 -0.71 19.69
C GLN A 109 13.65 -1.70 19.54
N LEU A 110 13.59 -2.33 18.39
CA LEU A 110 12.72 -3.48 18.15
C LEU A 110 13.48 -4.56 17.36
N GLU A 111 13.03 -5.79 17.43
CA GLU A 111 13.59 -6.91 16.68
C GLU A 111 12.72 -7.18 15.46
N ALA A 112 13.27 -6.92 14.27
CA ALA A 112 12.54 -7.07 13.01
C ALA A 112 13.47 -7.38 11.82
N ASP A 113 12.88 -7.88 10.75
CA ASP A 113 13.48 -7.86 9.42
C ASP A 113 13.33 -6.44 8.84
N THR A 114 14.45 -5.73 8.76
CA THR A 114 14.47 -4.32 8.38
C THR A 114 13.81 -4.09 7.02
N ASN A 115 14.11 -4.92 6.02
CA ASN A 115 13.60 -4.74 4.66
C ASN A 115 12.08 -4.91 4.60
N LEU A 116 11.56 -5.91 5.30
CA LEU A 116 10.12 -6.16 5.35
C LEU A 116 9.39 -5.07 6.14
N LEU A 117 9.97 -4.61 7.23
CA LEU A 117 9.37 -3.52 8.02
C LEU A 117 9.40 -2.19 7.27
N GLU A 118 10.49 -1.87 6.58
CA GLU A 118 10.54 -0.71 5.68
C GLU A 118 9.46 -0.78 4.61
N GLN A 119 9.22 -1.94 4.00
CA GLN A 119 8.16 -2.13 3.02
C GLN A 119 6.77 -1.87 3.61
N VAL A 120 6.52 -2.29 4.86
CA VAL A 120 5.26 -1.95 5.57
C VAL A 120 5.12 -0.45 5.72
N LEU A 121 6.14 0.23 6.25
CA LEU A 121 6.09 1.67 6.50
C LEU A 121 5.95 2.48 5.21
N ILE A 122 6.67 2.11 4.14
CA ILE A 122 6.51 2.71 2.81
C ILE A 122 5.06 2.61 2.33
N ASN A 123 4.45 1.43 2.42
CA ASN A 123 3.05 1.24 2.03
C ASN A 123 2.09 2.12 2.84
N LEU A 124 2.30 2.24 4.15
CA LEU A 124 1.47 3.08 5.02
C LEU A 124 1.65 4.56 4.70
N VAL A 125 2.89 5.04 4.54
CA VAL A 125 3.18 6.45 4.21
C VAL A 125 2.65 6.81 2.82
N VAL A 126 2.79 5.95 1.82
CA VAL A 126 2.19 6.16 0.48
C VAL A 126 0.67 6.24 0.55
N ASN A 127 0.03 5.45 1.42
CA ASN A 127 -1.41 5.55 1.64
C ASN A 127 -1.79 6.86 2.34
N ALA A 128 -1.02 7.32 3.31
CA ALA A 128 -1.21 8.58 4.01
C ALA A 128 -1.05 9.78 3.05
N ILE A 129 0.00 9.79 2.20
CA ILE A 129 0.24 10.81 1.17
C ILE A 129 -0.98 10.97 0.25
N GLU A 130 -1.61 9.86 -0.14
CA GLU A 130 -2.82 9.92 -0.97
C GLU A 130 -4.06 10.38 -0.19
N ALA A 131 -4.13 10.06 1.11
CA ALA A 131 -5.26 10.46 1.95
C ALA A 131 -5.28 11.96 2.25
N VAL A 132 -4.09 12.58 2.36
CA VAL A 132 -3.96 14.01 2.72
C VAL A 132 -3.93 14.96 1.53
N LYS A 133 -4.02 14.47 0.29
CA LYS A 133 -3.80 15.28 -0.92
C LYS A 133 -4.77 16.46 -1.09
N GLU A 134 -5.95 16.37 -0.49
CA GLU A 134 -7.01 17.40 -0.56
C GLU A 134 -7.05 18.25 0.72
N GLN A 135 -6.15 18.01 1.69
CA GLN A 135 -6.07 18.77 2.91
C GLN A 135 -5.36 20.12 2.69
N THR A 136 -5.80 21.13 3.40
CA THR A 136 -5.19 22.48 3.36
C THR A 136 -3.79 22.47 4.00
N GLU A 137 -3.64 21.72 5.08
CA GLU A 137 -2.39 21.54 5.83
C GLU A 137 -2.12 20.03 5.95
N PRO A 138 -1.61 19.41 4.87
CA PRO A 138 -1.41 17.97 4.85
C PRO A 138 -0.28 17.56 5.80
N ARG A 139 -0.59 16.68 6.76
CA ARG A 139 0.34 16.23 7.79
C ARG A 139 0.34 14.73 7.93
N ILE A 140 1.54 14.17 8.09
CA ILE A 140 1.79 12.77 8.41
C ILE A 140 2.69 12.71 9.65
N ILE A 141 2.38 11.85 10.61
CA ILE A 141 3.14 11.69 11.84
C ILE A 141 3.63 10.24 11.94
N LEU A 142 4.93 10.05 12.07
CA LEU A 142 5.55 8.80 12.45
C LEU A 142 5.85 8.84 13.95
N SER A 143 5.32 7.91 14.71
CA SER A 143 5.61 7.86 16.15
C SER A 143 5.87 6.43 16.62
N ALA A 144 6.66 6.30 17.70
CA ALA A 144 6.86 5.02 18.33
C ALA A 144 6.99 5.15 19.85
N TYR A 145 6.52 4.13 20.55
CA TYR A 145 6.53 4.06 22.00
C TYR A 145 6.38 2.62 22.50
N VAL A 146 6.70 2.39 23.76
CA VAL A 146 6.38 1.14 24.43
C VAL A 146 5.01 1.27 25.10
N ALA A 147 4.08 0.40 24.74
CA ALA A 147 2.74 0.38 25.33
C ALA A 147 2.75 -0.22 26.73
N ASN A 148 1.65 -0.08 27.48
CA ASN A 148 1.51 -0.59 28.85
C ASN A 148 1.71 -2.12 28.96
N ASN A 149 1.43 -2.87 27.89
CA ASN A 149 1.66 -4.30 27.79
C ASN A 149 3.11 -4.68 27.43
N LYS A 150 4.05 -3.73 27.51
CA LYS A 150 5.48 -3.85 27.18
C LYS A 150 5.75 -4.14 25.69
N LYS A 151 4.78 -4.03 24.81
CA LYS A 151 4.97 -4.19 23.38
C LYS A 151 5.40 -2.86 22.73
N THR A 152 6.32 -2.94 21.79
CA THR A 152 6.69 -1.79 20.97
C THR A 152 5.60 -1.50 19.96
N VAL A 153 5.15 -0.26 19.88
CA VAL A 153 4.18 0.23 18.92
C VAL A 153 4.86 1.23 18.00
N VAL A 154 4.75 0.98 16.70
CA VAL A 154 5.10 1.92 15.64
C VAL A 154 3.80 2.40 15.00
N LYS A 155 3.61 3.71 14.90
CA LYS A 155 2.35 4.31 14.47
C LYS A 155 2.59 5.28 13.30
N VAL A 156 1.76 5.17 12.27
CA VAL A 156 1.67 6.12 11.17
C VAL A 156 0.30 6.77 11.22
N THR A 157 0.26 8.08 11.36
CA THR A 157 -0.96 8.87 11.44
C THR A 157 -1.01 9.90 10.33
N ASP A 158 -2.15 10.08 9.71
CA ASP A 158 -2.43 11.15 8.76
C ASP A 158 -3.67 11.94 9.17
N ASN A 159 -3.76 13.18 8.73
CA ASN A 159 -4.95 14.03 8.87
C ASN A 159 -5.78 14.06 7.58
N GLY A 160 -5.79 12.97 6.83
CA GLY A 160 -6.49 12.85 5.56
C GLY A 160 -8.00 12.67 5.69
N ASN A 161 -8.62 12.21 4.61
CA ASN A 161 -10.08 12.06 4.52
C ASN A 161 -10.66 10.96 5.42
N GLY A 162 -9.82 10.14 6.05
CA GLY A 162 -10.28 9.02 6.85
C GLY A 162 -11.03 7.94 6.05
N MET A 163 -11.73 7.08 6.77
CA MET A 163 -12.47 5.96 6.20
C MET A 163 -13.79 5.74 6.93
N THR A 164 -14.85 5.35 6.19
CA THR A 164 -16.10 4.88 6.76
C THR A 164 -15.93 3.49 7.39
N GLU A 165 -16.82 3.08 8.30
CA GLU A 165 -16.82 1.74 8.90
C GLU A 165 -16.87 0.63 7.84
N GLU A 166 -17.69 0.82 6.81
CA GLU A 166 -17.82 -0.15 5.71
C GLU A 166 -16.49 -0.37 4.95
N VAL A 167 -15.68 0.66 4.82
CA VAL A 167 -14.35 0.59 4.22
C VAL A 167 -13.36 -0.06 5.18
N LEU A 168 -13.38 0.32 6.46
CA LEU A 168 -12.50 -0.22 7.50
C LEU A 168 -12.56 -1.74 7.60
N ASP A 169 -13.75 -2.33 7.51
CA ASP A 169 -13.94 -3.79 7.55
C ASP A 169 -13.25 -4.53 6.37
N LYS A 170 -13.00 -3.82 5.27
CA LYS A 170 -12.53 -4.41 4.02
C LYS A 170 -11.09 -4.08 3.66
N ILE A 171 -10.43 -3.11 4.33
CA ILE A 171 -9.12 -2.58 3.90
C ILE A 171 -8.00 -3.63 3.85
N PHE A 172 -8.09 -4.70 4.63
CA PHE A 172 -7.11 -5.79 4.64
C PHE A 172 -7.47 -6.95 3.70
N ILE A 173 -8.63 -6.88 3.02
CA ILE A 173 -9.00 -7.87 2.01
C ILE A 173 -8.17 -7.61 0.75
N PRO A 174 -7.45 -8.62 0.23
CA PRO A 174 -6.68 -8.47 -1.00
C PRO A 174 -7.56 -7.95 -2.15
N PHE A 175 -7.01 -7.03 -2.96
CA PHE A 175 -7.67 -6.39 -4.12
C PHE A 175 -8.79 -5.40 -3.78
N PHE A 176 -9.16 -5.24 -2.53
CA PHE A 176 -10.06 -4.18 -2.12
C PHE A 176 -9.33 -2.83 -2.18
N SER A 177 -9.91 -1.87 -2.88
CA SER A 177 -9.41 -0.50 -2.99
C SER A 177 -10.53 0.45 -3.34
N THR A 178 -10.60 1.56 -2.64
CA THR A 178 -11.46 2.71 -2.97
C THR A 178 -10.80 3.65 -3.97
N LYS A 179 -9.50 3.48 -4.23
CA LYS A 179 -8.71 4.35 -5.14
C LYS A 179 -8.85 3.88 -6.59
N LYS A 180 -9.07 4.83 -7.52
CA LYS A 180 -9.22 4.55 -8.97
C LYS A 180 -8.04 3.76 -9.55
N HIS A 181 -6.81 3.98 -9.05
CA HIS A 181 -5.58 3.33 -9.52
C HIS A 181 -4.92 2.45 -8.46
N GLY A 182 -5.58 2.18 -7.36
CA GLY A 182 -5.06 1.34 -6.28
C GLY A 182 -5.09 -0.14 -6.63
N SER A 183 -3.99 -0.86 -6.39
CA SER A 183 -3.92 -2.33 -6.56
C SER A 183 -4.74 -3.10 -5.51
N GLY A 184 -5.01 -2.47 -4.35
CA GLY A 184 -5.66 -3.12 -3.21
C GLY A 184 -4.80 -4.18 -2.51
N ILE A 185 -3.48 -4.17 -2.72
CA ILE A 185 -2.57 -5.22 -2.23
C ILE A 185 -1.76 -4.73 -1.02
N GLY A 186 -1.46 -3.44 -0.95
CA GLY A 186 -0.51 -2.89 0.02
C GLY A 186 -0.85 -3.23 1.47
N LEU A 187 -2.09 -3.00 1.91
CA LEU A 187 -2.50 -3.24 3.29
C LEU A 187 -2.59 -4.74 3.64
N SER A 188 -3.06 -5.57 2.72
CA SER A 188 -3.07 -7.03 2.92
C SER A 188 -1.64 -7.59 3.04
N LEU A 189 -0.69 -7.03 2.28
CA LEU A 189 0.74 -7.34 2.40
C LEU A 189 1.29 -6.89 3.76
N CYS A 190 0.97 -5.68 4.22
CA CYS A 190 1.37 -5.20 5.55
C CYS A 190 0.90 -6.16 6.65
N LYS A 191 -0.35 -6.61 6.59
CA LYS A 191 -0.89 -7.57 7.54
C LYS A 191 -0.10 -8.89 7.55
N GLN A 192 0.26 -9.41 6.38
CA GLN A 192 1.06 -10.64 6.28
C GLN A 192 2.48 -10.48 6.85
N ILE A 193 3.16 -9.36 6.52
CA ILE A 193 4.48 -9.08 7.05
C ILE A 193 4.43 -8.97 8.58
N MET A 194 3.43 -8.29 9.14
CA MET A 194 3.27 -8.20 10.58
C MET A 194 3.00 -9.57 11.22
N MET A 195 2.20 -10.43 10.59
CA MET A 195 1.98 -11.81 11.06
C MET A 195 3.28 -12.64 11.06
N LEU A 196 4.14 -12.50 10.05
CA LEU A 196 5.45 -13.14 10.03
C LEU A 196 6.32 -12.69 11.22
N HIS A 197 6.26 -11.42 11.60
CA HIS A 197 6.93 -10.87 12.79
C HIS A 197 6.24 -11.22 14.11
N LYS A 198 5.18 -12.07 14.11
CA LYS A 198 4.32 -12.36 15.26
C LYS A 198 3.69 -11.10 15.88
N GLY A 199 3.65 -10.04 15.12
CA GLY A 199 3.05 -8.76 15.46
C GLY A 199 1.63 -8.62 14.94
N THR A 200 1.04 -7.45 15.16
CA THR A 200 -0.30 -7.10 14.66
C THR A 200 -0.30 -5.74 13.99
N ILE A 201 -1.21 -5.53 13.04
CA ILE A 201 -1.54 -4.23 12.48
C ILE A 201 -2.99 -3.91 12.83
N GLN A 202 -3.20 -2.74 13.41
CA GLN A 202 -4.51 -2.20 13.74
C GLN A 202 -4.70 -0.87 13.03
N VAL A 203 -5.96 -0.46 12.84
CA VAL A 203 -6.34 0.80 12.22
C VAL A 203 -7.37 1.50 13.09
N GLN A 204 -7.24 2.80 13.20
CA GLN A 204 -8.22 3.72 13.78
C GLN A 204 -8.43 4.83 12.76
N SER A 205 -9.66 5.04 12.32
CA SER A 205 -9.98 6.06 11.33
C SER A 205 -11.39 6.57 11.55
N THR A 206 -11.56 7.87 11.35
CA THR A 206 -12.85 8.54 11.32
C THR A 206 -12.94 9.31 10.01
N GLU A 207 -14.06 9.20 9.31
CA GLU A 207 -14.27 9.92 8.07
C GLU A 207 -14.17 11.44 8.32
N GLY A 208 -13.34 12.12 7.54
CA GLY A 208 -13.06 13.55 7.66
C GLY A 208 -11.99 13.94 8.70
N GLU A 209 -11.51 13.01 9.55
CA GLU A 209 -10.54 13.34 10.62
C GLU A 209 -9.15 12.74 10.38
N GLY A 210 -9.05 11.69 9.53
CA GLY A 210 -7.80 11.04 9.20
C GLY A 210 -7.71 9.58 9.63
N THR A 211 -6.49 9.02 9.54
CA THR A 211 -6.25 7.60 9.82
C THR A 211 -4.99 7.40 10.66
N SER A 212 -5.02 6.41 11.53
CA SER A 212 -3.87 5.93 12.29
C SER A 212 -3.71 4.42 12.12
N PHE A 213 -2.57 4.00 11.60
CA PHE A 213 -2.17 2.60 11.58
C PHE A 213 -1.20 2.32 12.72
N LEU A 214 -1.45 1.27 13.50
CA LEU A 214 -0.64 0.85 14.65
C LEU A 214 -0.04 -0.53 14.37
N LEU A 215 1.27 -0.61 14.33
CA LEU A 215 2.05 -1.83 14.20
C LEU A 215 2.54 -2.21 15.60
N GLN A 216 2.17 -3.38 16.11
CA GLN A 216 2.53 -3.82 17.45
C GLN A 216 3.42 -5.07 17.37
N PHE A 217 4.57 -5.04 18.05
CA PHE A 217 5.57 -6.10 18.11
C PHE A 217 5.65 -6.76 19.47
#